data_41867576be66535ecb261f538b9a5456
#
_entry.id   41867576be66535ecb261f538b9a5456
#
_cell.length_a   1.000
_cell.length_b   1.000
_cell.length_c   1.000
_cell.angle_alpha   90.00
_cell.angle_beta   90.00
_cell.angle_gamma   90.00
#
_symmetry.space_group_name_H-M   'P 1'
#
loop_
_entity.id
_entity.type
_entity.pdbx_description
1 polymer ?
#
loop_
_entity_poly.entity_id
_entity_poly.type
_entity_poly.pdbx_seq_one_letter_code
_entity_poly.pdbx_strand_id
1 'polypeptide(L)'
;DNNGGRIVRDILGSEITLANGKTGEQDLLDRVEGLTASTNTPLCETLSEAYRFFGGRSVVYGLQGGTRDTTAESPTGTYQAPYDNCSNNGYVIYITDGEPTQDGDANTFVQGLINTLSSDEKAAYGTTVTYGSGNRSSSYLAALAGYMKHKDVNAVSPGTQTVTTFTVGFGDEAISGAGNLLAETARRGGGVYYPATNASALSDALKASLLAILRINTSLVSPAIASNNFDRTRSLNNIYYAMFEPDDGPRWRGNLKKLIFSPDGYVADSRGLPAIKFDGTIIDSAQTFWSSGRDGNKVAEGGAQEMLAGKSNRSLYVINNAQNRLDQLTKANLVTQAGSEAALMTFMQAVTTTELDSLINWTKGLDVDDEDFDTSTLIRAHIMGDPLHSRPLVLNYGPQSGNPTDAPDLRILFGTNAGFLHMFKDMGSTIDESWAAIPYEFMANQKALRLNAESAEHIYGVDSSPVALIKDANRNGVL
;
A
#
# COMPACT_ATOMS: atom_id res chain seq x y z
N ASP A 1 26.06 2.66 23.28
CA ASP A 1 27.39 2.96 22.79
C ASP A 1 27.72 4.44 22.96
N ASN A 2 28.99 4.79 23.15
CA ASN A 2 29.37 6.19 23.39
C ASN A 2 29.24 7.06 22.14
N ASN A 3 29.31 6.47 20.95
CA ASN A 3 29.54 7.22 19.72
C ASN A 3 28.93 6.55 18.49
N GLY A 4 27.74 6.00 18.58
CA GLY A 4 27.01 5.46 17.43
C GLY A 4 26.45 4.05 17.60
N GLY A 5 25.85 3.52 16.58
CA GLY A 5 25.18 2.22 16.55
C GLY A 5 26.03 1.11 15.95
N ARG A 6 25.59 -0.13 16.18
CA ARG A 6 26.13 -1.33 15.53
C ARG A 6 25.00 -2.26 15.11
N ILE A 7 25.21 -3.06 14.09
CA ILE A 7 24.30 -4.13 13.75
C ILE A 7 24.46 -5.25 14.79
N VAL A 8 23.42 -5.47 15.57
CA VAL A 8 23.36 -6.51 16.61
C VAL A 8 22.89 -7.83 16.03
N ARG A 9 22.07 -7.77 14.98
CA ARG A 9 21.56 -8.89 14.21
C ARG A 9 21.36 -8.49 12.76
N ASP A 10 21.81 -9.36 11.85
CA ASP A 10 21.48 -9.25 10.41
C ASP A 10 19.99 -9.49 10.15
N ILE A 11 19.48 -8.99 9.02
CA ILE A 11 18.10 -9.24 8.61
C ILE A 11 17.94 -10.71 8.21
N LEU A 12 17.09 -11.42 8.93
CA LEU A 12 16.77 -12.83 8.68
C LEU A 12 15.26 -13.06 8.69
N GLY A 13 14.81 -14.08 7.96
CA GLY A 13 13.43 -14.56 8.07
C GLY A 13 13.12 -15.09 9.47
N SER A 14 11.96 -14.75 10.02
CA SER A 14 11.51 -15.19 11.35
C SER A 14 11.54 -16.70 11.54
N GLU A 15 11.17 -17.45 10.49
CA GLU A 15 11.02 -18.90 10.49
C GLU A 15 12.32 -19.67 10.16
N ILE A 16 13.40 -18.98 9.81
CA ILE A 16 14.68 -19.63 9.49
C ILE A 16 15.25 -20.29 10.75
N THR A 17 15.54 -21.59 10.67
CA THR A 17 16.21 -22.32 11.74
C THR A 17 17.72 -22.12 11.65
N LEU A 18 18.31 -21.58 12.69
CA LEU A 18 19.73 -21.34 12.81
C LEU A 18 20.50 -22.59 13.25
N ALA A 19 21.84 -22.56 13.11
CA ALA A 19 22.72 -23.67 13.49
C ALA A 19 22.62 -24.07 14.98
N ASN A 20 22.19 -23.15 15.85
CA ASN A 20 21.97 -23.39 17.28
C ASN A 20 20.58 -23.95 17.59
N GLY A 21 19.76 -24.25 16.57
CA GLY A 21 18.42 -24.82 16.71
C GLY A 21 17.31 -23.80 17.03
N LYS A 22 17.61 -22.50 17.17
CA LYS A 22 16.62 -21.43 17.37
C LYS A 22 16.08 -20.92 16.03
N THR A 23 14.84 -20.41 16.05
CA THR A 23 14.32 -19.66 14.90
C THR A 23 14.94 -18.25 14.84
N GLY A 24 14.87 -17.60 13.68
CA GLY A 24 15.31 -16.21 13.53
C GLY A 24 14.62 -15.27 14.52
N GLU A 25 13.33 -15.47 14.78
CA GLU A 25 12.55 -14.73 15.79
C GLU A 25 13.12 -14.93 17.20
N GLN A 26 13.34 -16.19 17.62
CA GLN A 26 13.89 -16.50 18.95
C GLN A 26 15.27 -15.90 19.16
N ASP A 27 16.15 -15.95 18.15
CA ASP A 27 17.49 -15.35 18.23
C ASP A 27 17.41 -13.82 18.33
N LEU A 28 16.48 -13.18 17.61
CA LEU A 28 16.25 -11.73 17.71
C LEU A 28 15.77 -11.33 19.09
N LEU A 29 14.80 -12.06 19.67
CA LEU A 29 14.31 -11.81 21.03
C LEU A 29 15.42 -11.90 22.06
N ASP A 30 16.23 -12.97 22.02
CA ASP A 30 17.36 -13.13 22.96
C ASP A 30 18.36 -11.97 22.85
N ARG A 31 18.61 -11.48 21.64
CA ARG A 31 19.53 -10.35 21.43
C ARG A 31 18.97 -9.05 21.95
N VAL A 32 17.67 -8.81 21.76
CA VAL A 32 16.97 -7.63 22.31
C VAL A 32 16.97 -7.67 23.84
N GLU A 33 16.68 -8.82 24.46
CA GLU A 33 16.74 -9.01 25.92
C GLU A 33 18.14 -8.84 26.48
N GLY A 34 19.15 -9.18 25.70
CA GLY A 34 20.56 -9.01 26.06
C GLY A 34 21.09 -7.59 25.92
N LEU A 35 20.29 -6.63 25.40
CA LEU A 35 20.72 -5.24 25.29
C LEU A 35 20.81 -4.58 26.67
N THR A 36 21.88 -3.86 26.89
CA THR A 36 22.07 -3.07 28.12
C THR A 36 22.09 -1.59 27.78
N ALA A 37 21.26 -0.82 28.46
CA ALA A 37 21.28 0.64 28.35
C ALA A 37 22.56 1.19 29.02
N SER A 38 23.34 1.96 28.28
CA SER A 38 24.51 2.65 28.83
C SER A 38 24.85 3.89 28.03
N THR A 39 25.10 4.97 28.75
CA THR A 39 25.82 6.18 28.38
C THR A 39 25.09 7.21 27.51
N ASN A 40 25.25 7.24 26.19
CA ASN A 40 24.85 8.36 25.34
C ASN A 40 23.74 7.94 24.31
N THR A 41 23.11 8.94 23.70
CA THR A 41 22.06 8.79 22.70
C THR A 41 22.52 9.37 21.35
N PRO A 42 23.51 8.74 20.65
CA PRO A 42 24.07 9.24 19.39
C PRO A 42 23.14 8.89 18.22
N LEU A 43 22.07 9.66 18.05
CA LEU A 43 21.00 9.35 17.08
C LEU A 43 21.52 9.43 15.63
N CYS A 44 22.20 10.51 15.25
CA CYS A 44 22.66 10.72 13.89
C CYS A 44 23.73 9.69 13.47
N GLU A 45 24.65 9.34 14.38
CA GLU A 45 25.65 8.29 14.18
C GLU A 45 25.00 6.93 13.98
N THR A 46 23.98 6.60 14.78
CA THR A 46 23.26 5.33 14.67
C THR A 46 22.53 5.23 13.33
N LEU A 47 21.85 6.29 12.87
CA LEU A 47 21.22 6.29 11.55
C LEU A 47 22.26 6.28 10.42
N SER A 48 23.42 6.92 10.63
CA SER A 48 24.54 6.86 9.68
C SER A 48 25.10 5.45 9.52
N GLU A 49 25.13 4.66 10.60
CA GLU A 49 25.52 3.25 10.51
C GLU A 49 24.44 2.41 9.77
N ALA A 50 23.17 2.68 10.01
CA ALA A 50 22.08 2.07 9.23
C ALA A 50 22.18 2.43 7.73
N TYR A 51 22.47 3.68 7.37
CA TYR A 51 22.76 4.08 5.99
C TYR A 51 23.89 3.26 5.37
N ARG A 52 24.96 2.99 6.14
CA ARG A 52 26.09 2.18 5.68
C ARG A 52 25.71 0.73 5.48
N PHE A 53 24.90 0.18 6.37
CA PHE A 53 24.36 -1.17 6.26
C PHE A 53 23.51 -1.33 4.98
N PHE A 54 22.52 -0.46 4.79
CA PHE A 54 21.70 -0.49 3.57
C PHE A 54 22.50 -0.21 2.30
N GLY A 55 23.57 0.58 2.39
CA GLY A 55 24.42 0.93 1.27
C GLY A 55 25.54 -0.07 0.96
N GLY A 56 25.68 -1.17 1.69
CA GLY A 56 26.80 -2.10 1.51
C GLY A 56 28.16 -1.46 1.73
N ARG A 57 28.28 -0.54 2.71
CA ARG A 57 29.46 0.29 2.95
C ARG A 57 30.29 -0.20 4.12
N SER A 58 31.50 0.36 4.28
CA SER A 58 32.37 0.03 5.40
C SER A 58 31.72 0.37 6.75
N VAL A 59 31.89 -0.55 7.71
CA VAL A 59 31.52 -0.36 9.13
C VAL A 59 32.33 0.78 9.71
N VAL A 60 31.70 1.72 10.41
CA VAL A 60 32.40 2.86 11.04
C VAL A 60 32.08 2.92 12.53
N TYR A 61 30.87 3.27 12.90
CA TYR A 61 30.46 3.36 14.30
C TYR A 61 30.27 1.98 14.93
N GLY A 62 29.90 0.96 14.15
CA GLY A 62 29.82 -0.42 14.59
C GLY A 62 31.14 -1.06 15.03
N LEU A 63 32.28 -0.42 14.75
CA LEU A 63 33.60 -0.84 15.28
C LEU A 63 33.87 -0.38 16.72
N GLN A 64 33.06 0.55 17.21
CA GLN A 64 33.24 1.17 18.55
C GLN A 64 32.21 0.54 19.50
N GLY A 65 32.70 -0.20 20.49
CA GLY A 65 31.85 -0.81 21.52
C GLY A 65 31.56 -2.29 21.30
N GLY A 66 30.64 -2.85 22.04
CA GLY A 66 30.33 -4.27 22.19
C GLY A 66 30.26 -5.17 20.93
N THR A 67 29.80 -6.39 21.09
CA THR A 67 29.73 -7.39 20.02
C THR A 67 28.75 -6.97 18.95
N ARG A 68 29.19 -6.94 17.69
CA ARG A 68 28.36 -6.75 16.49
C ARG A 68 28.14 -8.07 15.75
N ASP A 69 27.12 -8.14 14.95
CA ASP A 69 26.86 -9.31 14.11
C ASP A 69 27.68 -9.23 12.81
N THR A 70 28.75 -9.98 12.73
CA THR A 70 29.62 -10.04 11.55
C THR A 70 29.05 -10.86 10.41
N THR A 71 27.90 -11.53 10.59
CA THR A 71 27.20 -12.22 9.48
C THR A 71 26.59 -11.22 8.50
N ALA A 72 26.35 -9.98 8.94
CA ALA A 72 25.94 -8.87 8.08
C ALA A 72 27.09 -8.28 7.23
N GLU A 73 28.30 -8.83 7.31
CA GLU A 73 29.50 -8.30 6.67
C GLU A 73 30.11 -9.28 5.65
N SER A 74 30.48 -8.76 4.47
CA SER A 74 31.21 -9.52 3.45
C SER A 74 32.00 -8.57 2.53
N PRO A 75 33.37 -8.47 2.64
CA PRO A 75 34.23 -9.07 3.69
C PRO A 75 34.06 -8.38 5.05
N THR A 76 34.59 -8.98 6.10
CA THR A 76 34.57 -8.39 7.45
C THR A 76 35.03 -6.93 7.44
N GLY A 77 34.26 -6.05 8.07
CA GLY A 77 34.46 -4.59 8.05
C GLY A 77 33.70 -3.87 6.94
N THR A 78 32.95 -4.59 6.09
CA THR A 78 32.07 -4.02 5.05
C THR A 78 30.73 -4.73 5.09
N TYR A 79 29.63 -3.98 5.22
CA TYR A 79 28.30 -4.54 5.24
C TYR A 79 27.93 -5.17 3.89
N GLN A 80 27.16 -6.25 3.96
CA GLN A 80 26.43 -6.78 2.82
C GLN A 80 25.05 -6.12 2.82
N ALA A 81 24.76 -5.33 1.80
CA ALA A 81 23.45 -4.66 1.72
C ALA A 81 22.30 -5.68 1.71
N PRO A 82 21.21 -5.44 2.49
CA PRO A 82 20.14 -6.41 2.67
C PRO A 82 19.12 -6.42 1.52
N TYR A 83 19.48 -5.90 0.36
CA TYR A 83 18.61 -5.90 -0.82
C TYR A 83 18.80 -7.18 -1.62
N ASP A 84 17.70 -7.79 -1.99
CA ASP A 84 17.66 -8.85 -2.99
C ASP A 84 17.27 -8.28 -4.37
N ASN A 85 17.20 -9.15 -5.40
CA ASN A 85 16.84 -8.74 -6.76
C ASN A 85 15.38 -8.27 -6.90
N CYS A 86 14.56 -8.39 -5.86
CA CYS A 86 13.13 -8.08 -5.86
C CYS A 86 12.77 -6.91 -4.95
N SER A 87 13.67 -6.46 -4.06
CA SER A 87 13.39 -5.42 -3.06
C SER A 87 14.32 -4.22 -3.22
N ASN A 88 13.74 -3.05 -3.46
CA ASN A 88 14.46 -1.78 -3.54
C ASN A 88 14.17 -0.84 -2.37
N ASN A 89 13.35 -1.27 -1.40
CA ASN A 89 12.93 -0.46 -0.26
C ASN A 89 13.40 -1.08 1.05
N GLY A 90 14.15 -0.31 1.83
CA GLY A 90 14.48 -0.61 3.21
C GLY A 90 13.58 0.17 4.17
N TYR A 91 13.43 -0.32 5.39
CA TYR A 91 12.63 0.33 6.43
C TYR A 91 13.42 0.38 7.73
N VAL A 92 13.33 1.54 8.40
CA VAL A 92 13.91 1.76 9.73
C VAL A 92 12.78 2.19 10.66
N ILE A 93 12.59 1.47 11.76
CA ILE A 93 11.80 1.91 12.91
C ILE A 93 12.79 2.39 13.96
N TYR A 94 12.84 3.68 14.18
CA TYR A 94 13.82 4.36 14.99
C TYR A 94 13.23 4.72 16.35
N ILE A 95 13.74 4.11 17.44
CA ILE A 95 13.19 4.28 18.79
C ILE A 95 14.24 4.95 19.67
N THR A 96 13.83 5.95 20.44
CA THR A 96 14.66 6.59 21.46
C THR A 96 13.84 6.96 22.68
N ASP A 97 14.48 6.92 23.87
CA ASP A 97 13.89 7.31 25.16
C ASP A 97 14.39 8.69 25.66
N GLY A 98 15.19 9.39 24.87
CA GLY A 98 15.73 10.69 25.26
C GLY A 98 16.18 11.59 24.12
N GLU A 99 16.70 12.76 24.50
CA GLU A 99 17.32 13.70 23.58
C GLU A 99 18.66 13.17 23.03
N PRO A 100 19.09 13.59 21.82
CA PRO A 100 20.40 13.25 21.30
C PRO A 100 21.52 13.77 22.21
N THR A 101 22.47 12.88 22.50
CA THR A 101 23.73 13.23 23.22
C THR A 101 24.92 12.62 22.48
N GLN A 102 26.03 13.33 22.38
CA GLN A 102 27.20 12.94 21.58
C GLN A 102 26.83 12.69 20.10
N ASP A 103 26.03 13.61 19.52
CA ASP A 103 25.36 13.47 18.21
C ASP A 103 26.07 14.30 17.12
N GLY A 104 27.36 14.48 17.19
CA GLY A 104 28.12 15.38 16.32
C GLY A 104 29.08 14.72 15.33
N ASP A 105 29.49 13.49 15.59
CA ASP A 105 30.57 12.85 14.84
C ASP A 105 30.15 12.46 13.41
N ALA A 106 28.86 12.26 13.17
CA ALA A 106 28.32 12.03 11.84
C ALA A 106 28.15 13.30 10.99
N ASN A 107 28.23 14.49 11.57
CA ASN A 107 27.89 15.74 10.88
C ASN A 107 28.68 15.97 9.59
N THR A 108 29.98 15.78 9.60
CA THR A 108 30.83 15.97 8.40
C THR A 108 30.46 15.01 7.30
N PHE A 109 30.17 13.75 7.65
CA PHE A 109 29.74 12.74 6.70
C PHE A 109 28.40 13.10 6.07
N VAL A 110 27.39 13.45 6.89
CA VAL A 110 26.06 13.82 6.42
C VAL A 110 26.09 15.10 5.59
N GLN A 111 26.87 16.11 5.98
CA GLN A 111 27.09 17.30 5.16
C GLN A 111 27.68 16.97 3.79
N GLY A 112 28.59 16.00 3.72
CA GLY A 112 29.12 15.49 2.46
C GLY A 112 28.02 14.96 1.54
N LEU A 113 27.07 14.18 2.07
CA LEU A 113 25.91 13.69 1.32
C LEU A 113 25.00 14.84 0.87
N ILE A 114 24.68 15.77 1.77
CA ILE A 114 23.82 16.92 1.49
C ILE A 114 24.42 17.83 0.42
N ASN A 115 25.74 17.96 0.36
CA ASN A 115 26.41 18.78 -0.66
C ASN A 115 26.19 18.27 -2.08
N THR A 116 25.85 17.01 -2.27
CA THR A 116 25.50 16.41 -3.57
C THR A 116 24.10 16.76 -4.06
N LEU A 117 23.24 17.31 -3.18
CA LEU A 117 21.86 17.64 -3.48
C LEU A 117 21.73 18.94 -4.28
N SER A 118 20.66 19.05 -5.08
CA SER A 118 20.25 20.30 -5.71
C SER A 118 19.79 21.34 -4.65
N SER A 119 19.66 22.61 -5.06
CA SER A 119 19.20 23.67 -4.14
C SER A 119 17.82 23.39 -3.57
N ASP A 120 16.90 22.88 -4.40
CA ASP A 120 15.52 22.58 -3.99
C ASP A 120 15.47 21.39 -3.01
N GLU A 121 16.27 20.38 -3.26
CA GLU A 121 16.38 19.22 -2.36
C GLU A 121 17.02 19.61 -1.02
N LYS A 122 18.06 20.47 -1.02
CA LYS A 122 18.64 21.02 0.22
C LYS A 122 17.59 21.79 1.02
N ALA A 123 16.77 22.58 0.36
CA ALA A 123 15.69 23.33 1.02
C ALA A 123 14.61 22.38 1.57
N ALA A 124 14.25 21.33 0.84
CA ALA A 124 13.19 20.40 1.21
C ALA A 124 13.56 19.50 2.40
N TYR A 125 14.76 18.93 2.41
CA TYR A 125 15.16 17.97 3.44
C TYR A 125 16.62 18.04 3.90
N GLY A 126 17.48 18.89 3.32
CA GLY A 126 18.92 18.93 3.62
C GLY A 126 19.33 19.77 4.84
N THR A 127 18.39 20.41 5.55
CA THR A 127 18.69 21.29 6.68
C THR A 127 18.69 20.56 8.02
N THR A 128 19.46 21.07 9.01
CA THR A 128 19.36 20.59 10.40
C THR A 128 18.00 20.89 11.01
N VAL A 129 17.65 20.14 12.05
CA VAL A 129 16.45 20.39 12.88
C VAL A 129 16.91 20.69 14.29
N THR A 130 16.32 21.73 14.88
CA THR A 130 16.58 22.12 16.28
C THR A 130 15.74 21.28 17.24
N TYR A 131 16.30 20.98 18.42
CA TYR A 131 15.65 20.20 19.47
C TYR A 131 16.07 20.68 20.87
N GLY A 132 15.47 20.10 21.91
CA GLY A 132 15.72 20.43 23.30
C GLY A 132 14.99 21.70 23.78
N SER A 133 14.98 21.91 25.09
CA SER A 133 14.37 23.09 25.71
C SER A 133 14.97 24.39 25.19
N GLY A 134 14.17 25.20 24.50
CA GLY A 134 14.59 26.46 23.91
C GLY A 134 15.40 26.33 22.61
N ASN A 135 15.29 25.21 21.89
CA ASN A 135 15.98 24.94 20.61
C ASN A 135 17.49 25.15 20.66
N ARG A 136 18.14 24.66 21.71
CA ARG A 136 19.58 24.91 22.01
C ARG A 136 20.52 24.07 21.17
N SER A 137 20.07 22.99 20.59
CA SER A 137 20.87 22.05 19.82
C SER A 137 20.26 21.79 18.45
N SER A 138 21.05 21.30 17.51
CA SER A 138 20.59 20.93 16.18
C SER A 138 21.24 19.63 15.72
N SER A 139 20.50 18.79 14.98
CA SER A 139 20.98 17.53 14.43
C SER A 139 20.70 17.43 12.92
N TYR A 140 21.55 16.70 12.22
CA TYR A 140 21.37 16.31 10.83
C TYR A 140 20.54 15.02 10.68
N LEU A 141 20.02 14.43 11.75
CA LEU A 141 19.25 13.17 11.72
C LEU A 141 18.12 13.21 10.67
N ALA A 142 17.30 14.27 10.68
CA ALA A 142 16.22 14.44 9.73
C ALA A 142 16.70 14.64 8.28
N ALA A 143 17.84 15.28 8.08
CA ALA A 143 18.43 15.46 6.76
C ALA A 143 18.96 14.13 6.20
N LEU A 144 19.57 13.30 7.04
CA LEU A 144 20.02 11.97 6.65
C LEU A 144 18.84 11.06 6.31
N ALA A 145 17.76 11.05 7.11
CA ALA A 145 16.55 10.29 6.80
C ALA A 145 15.93 10.73 5.46
N GLY A 146 15.90 12.05 5.21
CA GLY A 146 15.45 12.61 3.92
C GLY A 146 16.33 12.17 2.75
N TYR A 147 17.65 12.18 2.92
CA TYR A 147 18.58 11.67 1.92
C TYR A 147 18.32 10.18 1.62
N MET A 148 18.18 9.34 2.65
CA MET A 148 17.92 7.91 2.53
C MET A 148 16.59 7.61 1.83
N LYS A 149 15.60 8.49 1.97
CA LYS A 149 14.28 8.35 1.31
C LYS A 149 14.31 8.72 -0.16
N HIS A 150 15.06 9.75 -0.53
CA HIS A 150 14.97 10.35 -1.87
C HIS A 150 16.15 10.06 -2.79
N LYS A 151 17.22 9.47 -2.26
CA LYS A 151 18.42 9.12 -3.03
C LYS A 151 18.72 7.63 -2.96
N ASP A 152 19.41 7.16 -3.97
CA ASP A 152 19.94 5.81 -3.98
C ASP A 152 20.98 5.63 -2.86
N VAL A 153 20.69 4.72 -1.94
CA VAL A 153 21.60 4.42 -0.83
C VAL A 153 22.65 3.38 -1.23
N ASN A 154 22.41 2.58 -2.29
CA ASN A 154 23.29 1.52 -2.75
C ASN A 154 23.54 1.59 -4.25
N ALA A 155 24.56 2.34 -4.66
CA ALA A 155 24.91 2.52 -6.06
C ALA A 155 25.49 1.28 -6.77
N VAL A 156 25.63 0.14 -6.06
CA VAL A 156 26.18 -1.10 -6.62
C VAL A 156 25.06 -2.02 -7.14
N SER A 157 23.91 -2.03 -6.45
CA SER A 157 22.75 -2.81 -6.87
C SER A 157 21.99 -2.14 -8.00
N PRO A 158 21.41 -2.89 -8.95
CA PRO A 158 20.58 -2.30 -10.01
C PRO A 158 19.34 -1.59 -9.45
N GLY A 159 18.96 -0.48 -10.06
CA GLY A 159 17.79 0.32 -9.65
C GLY A 159 18.12 1.37 -8.61
N THR A 160 17.11 1.94 -7.99
CA THR A 160 17.25 2.95 -6.92
C THR A 160 16.79 2.34 -5.60
N GLN A 161 17.70 2.16 -4.66
CA GLN A 161 17.41 1.65 -3.35
C GLN A 161 17.18 2.82 -2.39
N THR A 162 16.03 2.81 -1.69
CA THR A 162 15.65 3.85 -0.73
C THR A 162 15.33 3.27 0.64
N VAL A 163 15.34 4.11 1.66
CA VAL A 163 14.99 3.70 3.02
C VAL A 163 13.95 4.65 3.60
N THR A 164 12.84 4.10 4.06
CA THR A 164 11.80 4.85 4.77
C THR A 164 12.03 4.75 6.28
N THR A 165 11.98 5.89 6.98
CA THR A 165 12.28 5.97 8.42
C THR A 165 11.04 6.36 9.21
N PHE A 166 10.58 5.45 10.07
CA PHE A 166 9.58 5.69 11.11
C PHE A 166 10.28 6.02 12.42
N THR A 167 9.69 6.85 13.26
CA THR A 167 10.30 7.22 14.54
C THR A 167 9.32 7.03 15.69
N VAL A 168 9.83 6.59 16.85
CA VAL A 168 9.08 6.45 18.10
C VAL A 168 9.85 7.16 19.21
N GLY A 169 9.21 8.14 19.84
CA GLY A 169 9.71 8.76 21.07
C GLY A 169 9.09 8.08 22.28
N PHE A 170 9.89 7.40 23.09
CA PHE A 170 9.41 6.68 24.26
C PHE A 170 9.68 7.46 25.55
N GLY A 171 8.62 7.73 26.31
CA GLY A 171 8.68 8.48 27.54
C GLY A 171 8.68 10.00 27.37
N ASP A 172 8.40 10.72 28.46
CA ASP A 172 8.18 12.17 28.45
C ASP A 172 9.42 12.95 28.00
N GLU A 173 10.62 12.47 28.31
CA GLU A 173 11.87 13.13 27.93
C GLU A 173 12.10 13.11 26.43
N ALA A 174 11.92 11.97 25.77
CA ALA A 174 11.99 11.86 24.31
C ALA A 174 10.92 12.68 23.61
N ILE A 175 9.68 12.66 24.14
CA ILE A 175 8.55 13.36 23.54
C ILE A 175 8.71 14.88 23.65
N SER A 176 9.07 15.40 24.82
CA SER A 176 9.21 16.84 25.06
C SER A 176 10.52 17.43 24.52
N GLY A 177 11.60 16.68 24.59
CA GLY A 177 12.95 17.15 24.21
C GLY A 177 13.30 16.90 22.75
N ALA A 178 13.03 15.69 22.23
CA ALA A 178 13.37 15.27 20.87
C ALA A 178 12.17 15.18 19.91
N GLY A 179 10.93 15.37 20.37
CA GLY A 179 9.73 15.12 19.58
C GLY A 179 9.69 15.86 18.25
N ASN A 180 10.10 17.14 18.21
CA ASN A 180 10.19 17.89 16.97
C ASN A 180 11.22 17.29 15.98
N LEU A 181 12.40 16.90 16.48
CA LEU A 181 13.44 16.24 15.67
C LEU A 181 12.95 14.91 15.13
N LEU A 182 12.30 14.08 15.96
CA LEU A 182 11.77 12.78 15.57
C LEU A 182 10.65 12.91 14.54
N ALA A 183 9.73 13.88 14.73
CA ALA A 183 8.65 14.16 13.78
C ALA A 183 9.19 14.59 12.41
N GLU A 184 10.18 15.50 12.38
CA GLU A 184 10.81 15.92 11.14
C GLU A 184 11.66 14.81 10.51
N THR A 185 12.27 13.95 11.30
CA THR A 185 13.00 12.77 10.80
C THR A 185 12.07 11.80 10.09
N ALA A 186 10.94 11.46 10.70
CA ALA A 186 9.93 10.61 10.07
C ALA A 186 9.35 11.28 8.82
N ARG A 187 8.93 12.54 8.89
CA ARG A 187 8.35 13.27 7.78
C ARG A 187 9.27 13.32 6.55
N ARG A 188 10.54 13.68 6.74
CA ARG A 188 11.52 13.73 5.63
C ARG A 188 11.92 12.34 5.17
N GLY A 189 11.96 11.37 6.10
CA GLY A 189 12.21 9.96 5.83
C GLY A 189 11.03 9.21 5.22
N GLY A 190 9.87 9.87 4.99
CA GLY A 190 8.69 9.29 4.36
C GLY A 190 7.90 8.31 5.25
N GLY A 191 8.15 8.32 6.55
CA GLY A 191 7.41 7.54 7.56
C GLY A 191 6.56 8.42 8.49
N VAL A 192 6.20 7.88 9.64
CA VAL A 192 5.35 8.52 10.65
C VAL A 192 6.07 8.55 12.01
N TYR A 193 5.86 9.61 12.77
CA TYR A 193 6.30 9.73 14.15
C TYR A 193 5.19 9.30 15.11
N TYR A 194 5.56 8.45 16.09
CA TYR A 194 4.66 7.96 17.13
C TYR A 194 5.20 8.33 18.51
N PRO A 195 4.52 9.18 19.29
CA PRO A 195 4.84 9.39 20.69
C PRO A 195 4.28 8.22 21.54
N ALA A 196 5.09 7.63 22.41
CA ALA A 196 4.71 6.52 23.27
C ALA A 196 5.05 6.83 24.72
N THR A 197 4.05 7.06 25.58
CA THR A 197 4.24 7.43 27.01
C THR A 197 4.41 6.23 27.94
N ASN A 198 4.10 5.02 27.45
CA ASN A 198 4.17 3.78 28.24
C ASN A 198 4.34 2.56 27.31
N ALA A 199 4.52 1.37 27.89
CA ALA A 199 4.77 0.14 27.16
C ALA A 199 3.64 -0.27 26.21
N SER A 200 2.35 -0.01 26.57
CA SER A 200 1.23 -0.27 25.67
C SER A 200 1.29 0.63 24.44
N ALA A 201 1.46 1.93 24.63
CA ALA A 201 1.62 2.89 23.54
C ALA A 201 2.83 2.58 22.64
N LEU A 202 3.93 2.06 23.22
CA LEU A 202 5.08 1.60 22.44
C LEU A 202 4.73 0.38 21.58
N SER A 203 4.01 -0.59 22.13
CA SER A 203 3.52 -1.76 21.38
C SER A 203 2.61 -1.33 20.23
N ASP A 204 1.69 -0.39 20.47
CA ASP A 204 0.77 0.13 19.45
C ASP A 204 1.54 0.92 18.37
N ALA A 205 2.53 1.73 18.75
CA ALA A 205 3.40 2.45 17.82
C ALA A 205 4.19 1.50 16.92
N LEU A 206 4.72 0.40 17.47
CA LEU A 206 5.43 -0.63 16.69
C LEU A 206 4.49 -1.35 15.73
N LYS A 207 3.29 -1.76 16.18
CA LYS A 207 2.28 -2.36 15.32
C LYS A 207 1.87 -1.40 14.19
N ALA A 208 1.58 -0.14 14.52
CA ALA A 208 1.23 0.87 13.52
C ALA A 208 2.35 1.09 12.49
N SER A 209 3.62 1.10 12.93
CA SER A 209 4.78 1.19 12.02
C SER A 209 4.87 -0.02 11.08
N LEU A 210 4.73 -1.24 11.62
CA LEU A 210 4.75 -2.47 10.81
C LEU A 210 3.60 -2.52 9.81
N LEU A 211 2.40 -2.12 10.22
CA LEU A 211 1.24 -2.05 9.32
C LEU A 211 1.44 -0.99 8.23
N ALA A 212 1.99 0.17 8.56
CA ALA A 212 2.33 1.19 7.57
C ALA A 212 3.38 0.67 6.56
N ILE A 213 4.39 -0.10 7.01
CA ILE A 213 5.37 -0.76 6.15
C ILE A 213 4.70 -1.79 5.23
N LEU A 214 3.82 -2.62 5.77
CA LEU A 214 3.06 -3.59 4.98
C LEU A 214 2.20 -2.90 3.92
N ARG A 215 1.55 -1.79 4.23
CA ARG A 215 0.78 -0.99 3.26
C ARG A 215 1.65 -0.43 2.12
N ILE A 216 2.88 0.00 2.40
CA ILE A 216 3.80 0.50 1.37
C ILE A 216 4.22 -0.64 0.42
N ASN A 217 4.36 -1.86 0.91
CA ASN A 217 4.84 -3.02 0.14
C ASN A 217 3.72 -3.81 -0.57
N THR A 218 2.46 -3.57 -0.26
CA THR A 218 1.36 -4.47 -0.63
C THR A 218 0.40 -3.94 -1.68
N SER A 219 0.86 -3.15 -2.64
CA SER A 219 0.13 -3.12 -3.89
C SER A 219 0.44 -4.41 -4.67
N LEU A 220 -0.19 -5.52 -4.24
CA LEU A 220 -0.13 -6.78 -4.97
C LEU A 220 -0.92 -6.61 -6.27
N VAL A 221 -0.26 -6.84 -7.39
CA VAL A 221 -0.81 -6.63 -8.72
C VAL A 221 -1.03 -7.99 -9.39
N SER A 222 -2.25 -8.28 -9.78
CA SER A 222 -2.54 -9.40 -10.68
C SER A 222 -2.81 -8.87 -12.09
N PRO A 223 -1.80 -8.85 -13.01
CA PRO A 223 -2.02 -8.36 -14.35
C PRO A 223 -2.88 -9.35 -15.14
N ALA A 224 -3.93 -8.84 -15.77
CA ALA A 224 -4.68 -9.56 -16.78
C ALA A 224 -4.41 -8.91 -18.15
N ILE A 225 -3.88 -9.70 -19.07
CA ILE A 225 -3.66 -9.25 -20.45
C ILE A 225 -4.96 -9.51 -21.22
N ALA A 226 -5.45 -8.50 -21.92
CA ALA A 226 -6.51 -8.67 -22.89
C ALA A 226 -5.99 -9.50 -24.07
N SER A 227 -6.05 -10.82 -23.96
CA SER A 227 -5.78 -11.69 -25.10
C SER A 227 -7.08 -11.86 -25.87
N ASN A 228 -7.03 -11.64 -27.18
CA ASN A 228 -8.11 -12.09 -28.05
C ASN A 228 -8.04 -13.62 -28.10
N ASN A 229 -8.95 -14.29 -27.41
CA ASN A 229 -8.97 -15.75 -27.28
C ASN A 229 -9.19 -16.47 -28.62
N PHE A 230 -9.52 -15.76 -29.70
CA PHE A 230 -9.92 -16.34 -30.98
C PHE A 230 -9.15 -15.87 -32.19
N ASP A 231 -8.48 -14.71 -32.14
CA ASP A 231 -7.60 -14.24 -33.21
C ASP A 231 -6.17 -14.10 -32.68
N ARG A 232 -5.36 -15.13 -32.89
CA ARG A 232 -3.93 -15.15 -32.52
C ARG A 232 -3.09 -14.15 -33.30
N THR A 233 -3.67 -13.48 -34.29
CA THR A 233 -2.96 -12.52 -35.16
C THR A 233 -3.13 -11.06 -34.73
N ARG A 234 -4.05 -10.76 -33.79
CA ARG A 234 -4.28 -9.42 -33.22
C ARG A 234 -4.36 -9.48 -31.70
N SER A 235 -3.25 -9.33 -31.04
CA SER A 235 -3.22 -9.03 -29.61
C SER A 235 -3.66 -7.58 -29.39
N LEU A 236 -4.66 -7.40 -28.54
CA LEU A 236 -5.00 -6.07 -28.03
C LEU A 236 -3.92 -5.65 -27.06
N ASN A 237 -3.39 -4.44 -27.22
CA ASN A 237 -2.25 -3.95 -26.42
C ASN A 237 -2.67 -3.54 -25.00
N ASN A 238 -3.93 -3.76 -24.58
CA ASN A 238 -4.42 -3.34 -23.27
C ASN A 238 -4.02 -4.34 -22.18
N ILE A 239 -3.54 -3.81 -21.07
CA ILE A 239 -3.18 -4.56 -19.86
C ILE A 239 -4.00 -3.98 -18.72
N TYR A 240 -4.73 -4.84 -18.01
CA TYR A 240 -5.55 -4.44 -16.86
C TYR A 240 -4.93 -4.98 -15.58
N TYR A 241 -4.70 -4.09 -14.64
CA TYR A 241 -4.13 -4.40 -13.33
C TYR A 241 -5.23 -4.32 -12.28
N ALA A 242 -5.62 -5.47 -11.72
CA ALA A 242 -6.38 -5.51 -10.48
C ALA A 242 -5.41 -5.32 -9.32
N MET A 243 -5.65 -4.30 -8.51
CA MET A 243 -4.78 -3.89 -7.42
C MET A 243 -5.56 -3.82 -6.12
N PHE A 244 -4.88 -4.07 -5.00
CA PHE A 244 -5.48 -3.88 -3.70
C PHE A 244 -4.45 -3.42 -2.67
N GLU A 245 -4.96 -2.83 -1.60
CA GLU A 245 -4.20 -2.35 -0.45
C GLU A 245 -4.82 -2.94 0.82
N PRO A 246 -4.11 -3.84 1.54
CA PRO A 246 -4.57 -4.35 2.82
C PRO A 246 -4.77 -3.25 3.86
N ASP A 247 -5.73 -3.45 4.76
CA ASP A 247 -6.00 -2.58 5.90
C ASP A 247 -6.17 -3.42 7.17
N ASP A 248 -6.16 -2.79 8.34
CA ASP A 248 -6.32 -3.46 9.65
C ASP A 248 -7.72 -3.99 9.89
N GLY A 249 -8.69 -3.43 9.19
CA GLY A 249 -10.08 -3.82 9.25
C GLY A 249 -10.46 -4.83 8.16
N PRO A 250 -11.71 -5.29 8.16
CA PRO A 250 -12.19 -6.26 7.20
C PRO A 250 -12.37 -5.71 5.79
N ARG A 251 -12.34 -4.37 5.61
CA ARG A 251 -12.56 -3.67 4.34
C ARG A 251 -11.25 -3.19 3.74
N TRP A 252 -10.71 -3.91 2.80
CA TRP A 252 -9.52 -3.50 2.07
C TRP A 252 -9.90 -2.71 0.80
N ARG A 253 -9.01 -1.81 0.38
CA ARG A 253 -9.22 -1.01 -0.84
C ARG A 253 -8.79 -1.78 -2.08
N GLY A 254 -9.55 -1.61 -3.17
CA GLY A 254 -9.23 -2.17 -4.47
C GLY A 254 -9.28 -1.14 -5.58
N ASN A 255 -8.66 -1.48 -6.71
CA ASN A 255 -8.73 -0.68 -7.94
C ASN A 255 -8.53 -1.56 -9.18
N LEU A 256 -8.97 -1.07 -10.33
CA LEU A 256 -8.65 -1.61 -11.64
C LEU A 256 -8.01 -0.50 -12.46
N LYS A 257 -6.74 -0.70 -12.88
CA LYS A 257 -5.99 0.26 -13.69
C LYS A 257 -5.68 -0.30 -15.05
N LYS A 258 -5.55 0.56 -16.06
CA LYS A 258 -5.19 0.19 -17.42
C LYS A 258 -3.87 0.80 -17.82
N LEU A 259 -3.02 -0.02 -18.41
CA LEU A 259 -1.81 0.35 -19.14
C LEU A 259 -1.89 -0.25 -20.56
N ILE A 260 -0.95 0.08 -21.42
CA ILE A 260 -0.87 -0.48 -22.77
C ILE A 260 0.51 -1.04 -23.05
N PHE A 261 0.58 -2.03 -23.93
CA PHE A 261 1.85 -2.50 -24.49
C PHE A 261 2.26 -1.57 -25.65
N SER A 262 3.38 -0.88 -25.50
CA SER A 262 3.92 0.00 -26.56
C SER A 262 4.43 -0.83 -27.75
N PRO A 263 4.32 -0.33 -28.98
CA PRO A 263 4.99 -0.92 -30.14
C PRO A 263 6.50 -1.10 -29.96
N ASP A 264 7.13 -0.29 -29.11
CA ASP A 264 8.56 -0.35 -28.79
C ASP A 264 8.92 -1.44 -27.78
N GLY A 265 7.94 -2.26 -27.32
CA GLY A 265 8.17 -3.44 -26.49
C GLY A 265 8.19 -3.21 -24.98
N TYR A 266 7.70 -2.08 -24.49
CA TYR A 266 7.54 -1.81 -23.05
C TYR A 266 6.08 -1.52 -22.68
N VAL A 267 5.76 -1.62 -21.39
CA VAL A 267 4.44 -1.24 -20.88
C VAL A 267 4.42 0.27 -20.63
N ALA A 268 3.48 0.96 -21.29
CA ALA A 268 3.34 2.40 -21.27
C ALA A 268 2.13 2.89 -20.49
N ASP A 269 2.25 4.07 -19.89
CA ASP A 269 1.15 4.83 -19.27
C ASP A 269 0.32 5.60 -20.35
N SER A 270 -0.69 6.35 -19.89
CA SER A 270 -1.57 7.15 -20.78
C SER A 270 -0.81 8.22 -21.57
N ARG A 271 0.40 8.60 -21.17
CA ARG A 271 1.28 9.58 -21.82
C ARG A 271 2.27 8.92 -22.77
N GLY A 272 2.25 7.59 -22.90
CA GLY A 272 3.20 6.83 -23.71
C GLY A 272 4.58 6.65 -23.07
N LEU A 273 4.72 6.91 -21.76
CA LEU A 273 5.98 6.75 -21.03
C LEU A 273 6.06 5.36 -20.37
N PRO A 274 7.28 4.79 -20.20
CA PRO A 274 7.44 3.54 -19.45
C PRO A 274 6.76 3.61 -18.09
N ALA A 275 5.93 2.62 -17.78
CA ALA A 275 5.03 2.64 -16.61
C ALA A 275 5.34 1.58 -15.57
N ILE A 276 6.20 0.59 -15.86
CA ILE A 276 6.48 -0.54 -14.98
C ILE A 276 7.94 -0.53 -14.56
N LYS A 277 8.17 -0.70 -13.25
CA LYS A 277 9.49 -0.94 -12.66
C LYS A 277 9.97 -2.36 -12.98
N PHE A 278 11.24 -2.64 -12.73
CA PHE A 278 11.83 -3.97 -12.94
C PHE A 278 11.15 -5.06 -12.07
N ASP A 279 10.66 -4.70 -10.89
CA ASP A 279 9.91 -5.57 -9.98
C ASP A 279 8.46 -5.84 -10.39
N GLY A 280 8.01 -5.29 -11.53
CA GLY A 280 6.66 -5.44 -12.06
C GLY A 280 5.64 -4.46 -11.48
N THR A 281 6.01 -3.59 -10.54
CA THR A 281 5.12 -2.57 -9.98
C THR A 281 5.00 -1.34 -10.89
N ILE A 282 3.90 -0.60 -10.78
CA ILE A 282 3.70 0.63 -11.53
C ILE A 282 4.63 1.73 -10.99
N ILE A 283 5.27 2.48 -11.87
CA ILE A 283 6.12 3.63 -11.51
C ILE A 283 5.27 4.71 -10.83
N ASP A 284 5.72 5.25 -9.70
CA ASP A 284 4.95 6.21 -8.90
C ASP A 284 4.60 7.51 -9.66
N SER A 285 5.41 7.90 -10.64
CA SER A 285 5.16 9.04 -11.51
C SER A 285 4.32 8.72 -12.76
N ALA A 286 3.90 7.46 -12.95
CA ALA A 286 3.06 7.06 -14.07
C ALA A 286 1.64 7.65 -13.92
N GLN A 287 1.01 7.92 -15.04
CA GLN A 287 -0.42 8.23 -15.12
C GLN A 287 -1.12 7.10 -15.85
N THR A 288 -1.85 6.25 -15.12
CA THR A 288 -2.57 5.15 -15.75
C THR A 288 -3.75 5.69 -16.58
N PHE A 289 -4.25 4.88 -17.50
CA PHE A 289 -5.47 5.26 -18.20
C PHE A 289 -6.63 5.39 -17.20
N TRP A 290 -7.61 6.25 -17.51
CA TRP A 290 -8.81 6.50 -16.67
C TRP A 290 -8.51 7.32 -15.40
N SER A 291 -7.36 7.97 -15.35
CA SER A 291 -6.93 8.76 -14.19
C SER A 291 -6.79 10.23 -14.56
N SER A 292 -7.28 11.13 -13.71
CA SER A 292 -7.19 12.58 -13.91
C SER A 292 -5.76 13.13 -13.69
N GLY A 293 -4.91 12.38 -12.98
CA GLY A 293 -3.55 12.77 -12.63
C GLY A 293 -2.58 11.59 -12.56
N ARG A 294 -1.40 11.84 -12.03
CA ARG A 294 -0.40 10.80 -11.78
C ARG A 294 -0.83 9.98 -10.57
N ASP A 295 -1.19 8.77 -10.80
CA ASP A 295 -1.74 7.84 -9.82
C ASP A 295 -0.81 6.65 -9.52
N GLY A 296 0.14 6.37 -10.39
CA GLY A 296 1.20 5.38 -10.20
C GLY A 296 0.72 4.07 -9.57
N ASN A 297 1.45 3.63 -8.55
CA ASN A 297 1.15 2.41 -7.80
C ASN A 297 0.13 2.59 -6.65
N LYS A 298 -0.49 3.77 -6.52
CA LYS A 298 -1.45 4.04 -5.45
C LYS A 298 -2.81 3.42 -5.76
N VAL A 299 -3.28 2.53 -4.90
CA VAL A 299 -4.56 1.84 -5.07
C VAL A 299 -5.74 2.80 -4.92
N ALA A 300 -5.64 3.77 -4.02
CA ALA A 300 -6.70 4.71 -3.72
C ALA A 300 -6.94 5.79 -4.81
N GLU A 301 -6.00 5.98 -5.74
CA GLU A 301 -6.02 7.06 -6.72
C GLU A 301 -6.19 6.52 -8.15
N GLY A 302 -6.87 7.26 -9.00
CA GLY A 302 -7.02 6.96 -10.43
C GLY A 302 -7.84 5.71 -10.74
N GLY A 303 -7.76 5.27 -11.99
CA GLY A 303 -8.37 4.03 -12.47
C GLY A 303 -9.89 3.96 -12.38
N ALA A 304 -10.42 2.75 -12.27
CA ALA A 304 -11.87 2.53 -12.16
C ALA A 304 -12.46 3.06 -10.85
N GLN A 305 -11.64 3.12 -9.77
CA GLN A 305 -12.08 3.66 -8.49
C GLN A 305 -12.40 5.16 -8.57
N GLU A 306 -11.58 5.96 -9.26
CA GLU A 306 -11.84 7.39 -9.48
C GLU A 306 -13.14 7.61 -10.26
N MET A 307 -13.39 6.79 -11.28
CA MET A 307 -14.63 6.84 -12.05
C MET A 307 -15.85 6.49 -11.18
N LEU A 308 -15.74 5.46 -10.32
CA LEU A 308 -16.84 5.07 -9.43
C LEU A 308 -17.15 6.15 -8.40
N ALA A 309 -16.16 6.81 -7.83
CA ALA A 309 -16.34 7.94 -6.92
C ALA A 309 -17.11 9.12 -7.55
N GLY A 310 -17.03 9.27 -8.87
CA GLY A 310 -17.80 10.28 -9.63
C GLY A 310 -19.18 9.80 -10.15
N LYS A 311 -19.56 8.52 -9.94
CA LYS A 311 -20.77 7.94 -10.59
C LYS A 311 -21.95 7.82 -9.63
N SER A 312 -22.90 8.77 -9.72
CA SER A 312 -24.12 8.77 -8.89
C SER A 312 -25.18 7.73 -9.32
N ASN A 313 -25.21 7.34 -10.60
CA ASN A 313 -26.20 6.42 -11.15
C ASN A 313 -25.57 5.09 -11.54
N ARG A 314 -25.39 4.21 -10.55
CA ARG A 314 -24.90 2.84 -10.78
C ARG A 314 -26.05 1.87 -11.04
N SER A 315 -25.85 0.96 -11.99
CA SER A 315 -26.76 -0.16 -12.27
C SER A 315 -26.44 -1.33 -11.36
N LEU A 316 -27.05 -1.37 -10.19
CA LEU A 316 -26.76 -2.37 -9.16
C LEU A 316 -27.84 -3.40 -9.03
N TYR A 317 -27.43 -4.67 -8.92
CA TYR A 317 -28.33 -5.81 -8.83
C TYR A 317 -27.99 -6.68 -7.61
N VAL A 318 -29.01 -7.38 -7.10
CA VAL A 318 -28.84 -8.49 -6.16
C VAL A 318 -29.18 -9.80 -6.87
N ILE A 319 -28.37 -10.83 -6.67
CA ILE A 319 -28.61 -12.16 -7.23
C ILE A 319 -29.68 -12.85 -6.39
N ASN A 320 -30.79 -13.17 -7.03
CA ASN A 320 -31.87 -13.92 -6.41
C ASN A 320 -31.73 -15.40 -6.79
N ASN A 321 -31.08 -16.19 -5.95
CA ASN A 321 -30.84 -17.61 -6.20
C ASN A 321 -32.14 -18.42 -6.23
N ALA A 322 -33.14 -18.06 -5.42
CA ALA A 322 -34.41 -18.79 -5.38
C ALA A 322 -35.20 -18.68 -6.68
N GLN A 323 -35.06 -17.55 -7.38
CA GLN A 323 -35.76 -17.28 -8.67
C GLN A 323 -34.81 -17.33 -9.88
N ASN A 324 -33.54 -17.60 -9.66
CA ASN A 324 -32.48 -17.68 -10.68
C ASN A 324 -32.47 -16.44 -11.61
N ARG A 325 -32.50 -15.25 -11.02
CA ARG A 325 -32.50 -13.97 -11.74
C ARG A 325 -31.74 -12.87 -11.00
N LEU A 326 -31.50 -11.77 -11.71
CA LEU A 326 -30.98 -10.52 -11.13
C LEU A 326 -32.16 -9.59 -10.85
N ASP A 327 -32.31 -9.15 -9.61
CA ASP A 327 -33.24 -8.10 -9.20
C ASP A 327 -32.43 -6.80 -8.94
N GLN A 328 -33.02 -5.62 -9.23
CA GLN A 328 -32.37 -4.37 -8.87
C GLN A 328 -32.12 -4.31 -7.36
N LEU A 329 -30.95 -3.79 -6.95
CA LEU A 329 -30.57 -3.63 -5.56
C LEU A 329 -31.40 -2.50 -4.92
N THR A 330 -32.61 -2.84 -4.50
CA THR A 330 -33.54 -1.96 -3.81
C THR A 330 -34.01 -2.60 -2.51
N LYS A 331 -34.37 -1.76 -1.52
CA LYS A 331 -34.95 -2.27 -0.26
C LYS A 331 -36.14 -3.20 -0.50
N ALA A 332 -37.04 -2.83 -1.42
CA ALA A 332 -38.23 -3.62 -1.73
C ALA A 332 -37.88 -5.03 -2.23
N ASN A 333 -36.90 -5.16 -3.13
CA ASN A 333 -36.46 -6.45 -3.65
C ASN A 333 -35.74 -7.29 -2.58
N LEU A 334 -34.93 -6.65 -1.73
CA LEU A 334 -34.28 -7.33 -0.61
C LEU A 334 -35.29 -7.82 0.42
N VAL A 335 -36.32 -7.02 0.76
CA VAL A 335 -37.43 -7.42 1.66
C VAL A 335 -38.22 -8.59 1.06
N THR A 336 -38.49 -8.55 -0.25
CA THR A 336 -39.17 -9.66 -0.94
C THR A 336 -38.35 -10.95 -0.84
N GLN A 337 -37.07 -10.86 -0.99
CA GLN A 337 -36.14 -12.00 -0.91
C GLN A 337 -36.00 -12.54 0.52
N ALA A 338 -35.96 -11.64 1.53
CA ALA A 338 -35.92 -11.99 2.94
C ALA A 338 -37.26 -12.52 3.49
N GLY A 339 -38.36 -12.26 2.80
CA GLY A 339 -39.72 -12.58 3.23
C GLY A 339 -40.38 -11.49 4.08
N SER A 340 -39.63 -10.65 4.80
CA SER A 340 -40.15 -9.49 5.54
C SER A 340 -39.02 -8.49 5.83
N GLU A 341 -39.38 -7.24 6.17
CA GLU A 341 -38.39 -6.23 6.59
C GLU A 341 -37.67 -6.63 7.90
N ALA A 342 -38.40 -7.22 8.84
CA ALA A 342 -37.80 -7.71 10.09
C ALA A 342 -36.79 -8.84 9.84
N ALA A 343 -37.06 -9.75 8.92
CA ALA A 343 -36.12 -10.79 8.50
C ALA A 343 -34.87 -10.18 7.82
N LEU A 344 -35.05 -9.19 6.96
CA LEU A 344 -33.94 -8.48 6.34
C LEU A 344 -33.08 -7.72 7.37
N MET A 345 -33.71 -7.05 8.34
CA MET A 345 -33.00 -6.40 9.46
C MET A 345 -32.15 -7.40 10.23
N THR A 346 -32.72 -8.55 10.58
CA THR A 346 -31.97 -9.62 11.25
C THR A 346 -30.81 -10.12 10.41
N PHE A 347 -31.02 -10.35 9.13
CA PHE A 347 -30.01 -10.84 8.20
C PHE A 347 -28.85 -9.84 8.00
N MET A 348 -29.16 -8.57 7.85
CA MET A 348 -28.16 -7.49 7.73
C MET A 348 -27.68 -6.95 9.08
N GLN A 349 -28.13 -7.53 10.19
CA GLN A 349 -27.79 -7.13 11.57
C GLN A 349 -28.16 -5.68 11.90
N ALA A 350 -29.17 -5.12 11.23
CA ALA A 350 -29.66 -3.77 11.51
C ALA A 350 -30.57 -3.75 12.75
N VAL A 351 -30.34 -2.77 13.64
CA VAL A 351 -31.12 -2.62 14.90
C VAL A 351 -32.40 -1.79 14.67
N THR A 352 -32.35 -0.88 13.70
CA THR A 352 -33.47 0.00 13.32
C THR A 352 -33.69 0.00 11.81
N THR A 353 -34.89 0.40 11.37
CA THR A 353 -35.20 0.58 9.95
C THR A 353 -34.32 1.67 9.31
N THR A 354 -33.99 2.72 10.06
CA THR A 354 -33.08 3.77 9.63
C THR A 354 -31.66 3.23 9.39
N GLU A 355 -31.16 2.36 10.28
CA GLU A 355 -29.88 1.70 10.08
C GLU A 355 -29.89 0.77 8.87
N LEU A 356 -30.99 0.02 8.67
CA LEU A 356 -31.16 -0.81 7.48
C LEU A 356 -31.09 0.02 6.18
N ASP A 357 -31.77 1.15 6.13
CA ASP A 357 -31.75 2.05 4.99
C ASP A 357 -30.34 2.62 4.77
N SER A 358 -29.64 2.99 5.85
CA SER A 358 -28.25 3.46 5.76
C SER A 358 -27.30 2.37 5.28
N LEU A 359 -27.45 1.10 5.73
CA LEU A 359 -26.63 -0.01 5.25
C LEU A 359 -26.87 -0.30 3.76
N ILE A 360 -28.12 -0.28 3.30
CA ILE A 360 -28.45 -0.47 1.88
C ILE A 360 -27.85 0.67 1.05
N ASN A 361 -27.95 1.90 1.50
CA ASN A 361 -27.40 3.07 0.82
C ASN A 361 -25.86 3.02 0.80
N TRP A 362 -25.24 2.67 1.93
CA TRP A 362 -23.80 2.46 1.98
C TRP A 362 -23.34 1.37 1.00
N THR A 363 -24.03 0.24 0.94
CA THR A 363 -23.76 -0.86 -0.01
C THR A 363 -23.82 -0.37 -1.47
N LYS A 364 -24.71 0.56 -1.78
CA LYS A 364 -24.79 1.16 -3.12
C LYS A 364 -23.63 2.13 -3.42
N GLY A 365 -22.84 2.50 -2.43
CA GLY A 365 -21.72 3.43 -2.56
C GLY A 365 -22.02 4.86 -2.14
N LEU A 366 -23.19 5.12 -1.52
CA LEU A 366 -23.48 6.45 -0.98
C LEU A 366 -22.62 6.73 0.26
N ASP A 367 -22.17 7.96 0.41
CA ASP A 367 -21.43 8.40 1.57
C ASP A 367 -22.37 8.79 2.71
N VAL A 368 -22.78 7.79 3.48
CA VAL A 368 -23.72 7.96 4.61
C VAL A 368 -23.01 8.29 5.94
N ASP A 369 -21.68 8.19 5.94
CA ASP A 369 -20.86 8.38 7.15
C ASP A 369 -19.88 9.55 7.00
N ASP A 370 -19.93 10.30 5.87
CA ASP A 370 -19.01 11.40 5.54
C ASP A 370 -17.53 10.96 5.67
N GLU A 371 -17.19 9.83 5.00
CA GLU A 371 -15.87 9.20 5.11
C GLU A 371 -14.73 10.07 4.60
N ASP A 372 -15.00 11.06 3.76
CA ASP A 372 -14.02 11.99 3.20
C ASP A 372 -14.09 13.41 3.77
N PHE A 373 -14.98 13.64 4.76
CA PHE A 373 -15.17 14.91 5.49
C PHE A 373 -15.57 16.08 4.59
N ASP A 374 -16.27 15.82 3.49
CA ASP A 374 -16.75 16.86 2.56
C ASP A 374 -18.19 17.33 2.86
N THR A 375 -18.85 16.75 3.88
CA THR A 375 -20.25 16.98 4.27
C THR A 375 -21.28 16.62 3.20
N SER A 376 -20.88 15.84 2.21
CA SER A 376 -21.73 15.38 1.10
C SER A 376 -22.16 13.92 1.34
N THR A 377 -23.43 13.63 1.07
CA THR A 377 -23.98 12.25 1.07
C THR A 377 -24.00 11.64 -0.32
N LEU A 378 -23.24 12.17 -1.28
CA LEU A 378 -23.29 11.69 -2.64
C LEU A 378 -22.64 10.30 -2.77
N ILE A 379 -21.35 10.23 -2.99
CA ILE A 379 -20.68 8.96 -3.26
C ILE A 379 -19.40 8.87 -2.42
N ARG A 380 -19.19 7.74 -1.77
CA ARG A 380 -17.97 7.51 -0.99
C ARG A 380 -16.71 7.60 -1.86
N ALA A 381 -15.64 8.16 -1.32
CA ALA A 381 -14.36 8.25 -1.99
C ALA A 381 -13.82 6.88 -2.43
N HIS A 382 -14.09 5.82 -1.66
CA HIS A 382 -13.60 4.46 -1.94
C HIS A 382 -14.75 3.45 -1.93
N ILE A 383 -15.24 3.09 -3.13
CA ILE A 383 -16.35 2.13 -3.31
C ILE A 383 -15.83 0.72 -3.58
N MET A 384 -14.75 0.62 -4.37
CA MET A 384 -14.26 -0.67 -4.84
C MET A 384 -13.52 -1.39 -3.71
N GLY A 385 -13.99 -2.60 -3.39
CA GLY A 385 -13.26 -3.51 -2.50
C GLY A 385 -12.11 -4.20 -3.22
N ASP A 386 -11.26 -4.84 -2.46
CA ASP A 386 -10.09 -5.55 -2.96
C ASP A 386 -10.48 -6.79 -3.80
N PRO A 387 -9.80 -7.02 -4.92
CA PRO A 387 -9.97 -8.20 -5.76
C PRO A 387 -8.93 -9.28 -5.44
N LEU A 388 -8.60 -9.55 -4.19
CA LEU A 388 -7.45 -10.35 -3.72
C LEU A 388 -7.13 -11.59 -4.59
N HIS A 389 -8.11 -12.47 -4.85
CA HIS A 389 -7.94 -13.66 -5.69
C HIS A 389 -8.69 -13.57 -7.03
N SER A 390 -9.46 -12.52 -7.26
CA SER A 390 -10.22 -12.34 -8.48
C SER A 390 -9.37 -11.70 -9.57
N ARG A 391 -9.07 -12.46 -10.61
CA ARG A 391 -8.38 -11.94 -11.80
C ARG A 391 -9.38 -11.37 -12.78
N PRO A 392 -9.15 -10.18 -13.37
CA PRO A 392 -10.03 -9.63 -14.39
C PRO A 392 -10.17 -10.55 -15.59
N LEU A 393 -11.40 -10.82 -15.99
CA LEU A 393 -11.73 -11.52 -17.23
C LEU A 393 -12.12 -10.51 -18.29
N VAL A 394 -11.37 -10.45 -19.38
CA VAL A 394 -11.66 -9.55 -20.50
C VAL A 394 -12.50 -10.27 -21.55
N LEU A 395 -13.65 -9.69 -21.85
CA LEU A 395 -14.58 -10.16 -22.90
C LEU A 395 -14.55 -9.19 -24.08
N ASN A 396 -14.32 -9.70 -25.28
CA ASN A 396 -14.31 -8.93 -26.50
C ASN A 396 -15.60 -9.18 -27.29
N TYR A 397 -16.48 -8.16 -27.32
CA TYR A 397 -17.75 -8.21 -28.08
C TYR A 397 -17.58 -7.77 -29.53
N GLY A 398 -16.35 -7.49 -29.98
CA GLY A 398 -16.02 -7.05 -31.32
C GLY A 398 -16.52 -5.64 -31.65
N PRO A 399 -16.41 -5.23 -32.94
CA PRO A 399 -16.92 -3.95 -33.38
C PRO A 399 -18.43 -3.94 -33.33
N GLN A 400 -19.00 -3.09 -32.50
CA GLN A 400 -20.46 -2.87 -32.41
C GLN A 400 -20.85 -1.59 -33.17
N SER A 401 -22.14 -1.41 -33.43
CA SER A 401 -22.66 -0.19 -34.07
C SER A 401 -22.17 1.05 -33.30
N GLY A 402 -21.43 1.92 -33.98
CA GLY A 402 -20.81 3.12 -33.41
C GLY A 402 -19.37 2.95 -32.88
N ASN A 403 -18.83 1.73 -32.84
CA ASN A 403 -17.42 1.49 -32.54
C ASN A 403 -16.61 1.33 -33.84
N PRO A 404 -15.40 1.94 -33.92
CA PRO A 404 -14.47 1.65 -35.01
C PRO A 404 -14.08 0.17 -35.05
N THR A 405 -13.74 -0.37 -36.24
CA THR A 405 -13.38 -1.79 -36.41
C THR A 405 -12.10 -2.18 -35.64
N ASP A 406 -11.25 -1.22 -35.37
CA ASP A 406 -9.99 -1.34 -34.63
C ASP A 406 -10.13 -1.04 -33.12
N ALA A 407 -11.32 -0.60 -32.69
CA ALA A 407 -11.64 -0.34 -31.28
C ALA A 407 -12.86 -1.19 -30.85
N PRO A 408 -12.66 -2.49 -30.56
CA PRO A 408 -13.73 -3.39 -30.17
C PRO A 408 -14.33 -3.01 -28.82
N ASP A 409 -15.61 -3.41 -28.58
CA ASP A 409 -16.28 -3.30 -27.29
C ASP A 409 -15.65 -4.30 -26.30
N LEU A 410 -14.78 -3.78 -25.44
CA LEU A 410 -14.12 -4.57 -24.40
C LEU A 410 -14.86 -4.42 -23.09
N ARG A 411 -15.15 -5.55 -22.48
CA ARG A 411 -15.77 -5.63 -21.15
C ARG A 411 -14.82 -6.34 -20.19
N ILE A 412 -14.69 -5.81 -18.98
CA ILE A 412 -13.86 -6.37 -17.93
C ILE A 412 -14.76 -6.81 -16.79
N LEU A 413 -14.75 -8.10 -16.49
CA LEU A 413 -15.49 -8.72 -15.40
C LEU A 413 -14.55 -9.15 -14.30
N PHE A 414 -14.77 -8.72 -13.05
CA PHE A 414 -14.02 -9.20 -11.90
C PHE A 414 -14.80 -9.02 -10.60
N GLY A 415 -14.49 -9.86 -9.61
CA GLY A 415 -15.10 -9.83 -8.30
C GLY A 415 -14.30 -9.07 -7.29
N THR A 416 -14.95 -8.63 -6.21
CA THR A 416 -14.31 -7.96 -5.07
C THR A 416 -14.83 -8.48 -3.73
N ASN A 417 -14.02 -8.31 -2.69
CA ASN A 417 -14.38 -8.70 -1.32
C ASN A 417 -15.40 -7.74 -0.66
N ALA A 418 -15.72 -6.60 -1.30
CA ALA A 418 -16.93 -5.84 -0.95
C ALA A 418 -18.25 -6.59 -1.30
N GLY A 419 -18.14 -7.76 -1.93
CA GLY A 419 -19.24 -8.66 -2.27
C GLY A 419 -19.78 -8.49 -3.69
N PHE A 420 -19.20 -7.63 -4.52
CA PHE A 420 -19.69 -7.36 -5.87
C PHE A 420 -18.89 -8.06 -6.95
N LEU A 421 -19.62 -8.55 -7.96
CA LEU A 421 -19.11 -8.84 -9.30
C LEU A 421 -19.38 -7.63 -10.18
N HIS A 422 -18.31 -7.01 -10.70
CA HIS A 422 -18.38 -5.80 -11.53
C HIS A 422 -18.20 -6.13 -13.01
N MET A 423 -18.98 -5.48 -13.87
CA MET A 423 -18.77 -5.45 -15.32
C MET A 423 -18.45 -4.03 -15.76
N PHE A 424 -17.22 -3.80 -16.16
CA PHE A 424 -16.78 -2.53 -16.72
C PHE A 424 -16.72 -2.56 -18.24
N LYS A 425 -16.93 -1.41 -18.87
CA LYS A 425 -16.71 -1.16 -20.30
C LYS A 425 -15.49 -0.27 -20.47
N ASP A 426 -14.49 -0.75 -21.19
CA ASP A 426 -13.35 0.07 -21.61
C ASP A 426 -13.77 1.02 -22.75
N MET A 427 -13.75 2.32 -22.50
CA MET A 427 -14.08 3.38 -23.45
C MET A 427 -12.83 4.01 -24.09
N GLY A 428 -11.65 3.37 -23.95
CA GLY A 428 -10.38 3.89 -24.39
C GLY A 428 -9.68 4.73 -23.31
N SER A 429 -9.90 6.04 -23.33
CA SER A 429 -9.36 6.98 -22.33
C SER A 429 -10.17 7.06 -21.04
N THR A 430 -11.38 6.51 -21.02
CA THR A 430 -12.28 6.45 -19.86
C THR A 430 -12.80 5.03 -19.66
N ILE A 431 -13.42 4.77 -18.52
CA ILE A 431 -14.06 3.51 -18.19
C ILE A 431 -15.47 3.79 -17.67
N ASP A 432 -16.39 2.86 -17.87
CA ASP A 432 -17.73 2.92 -17.32
C ASP A 432 -18.13 1.60 -16.69
N GLU A 433 -18.75 1.64 -15.49
CA GLU A 433 -19.36 0.46 -14.89
C GLU A 433 -20.71 0.21 -15.57
N SER A 434 -20.79 -0.84 -16.38
CA SER A 434 -22.03 -1.23 -17.06
C SER A 434 -23.07 -1.73 -16.06
N TRP A 435 -22.63 -2.53 -15.09
CA TRP A 435 -23.41 -3.02 -13.96
C TRP A 435 -22.51 -3.63 -12.89
N ALA A 436 -23.03 -3.77 -11.67
CA ALA A 436 -22.46 -4.63 -10.64
C ALA A 436 -23.58 -5.46 -9.98
N ALA A 437 -23.25 -6.68 -9.57
CA ALA A 437 -24.19 -7.59 -8.92
C ALA A 437 -23.59 -8.15 -7.63
N ILE A 438 -24.41 -8.21 -6.57
CA ILE A 438 -24.03 -8.80 -5.28
C ILE A 438 -24.90 -10.04 -5.03
N PRO A 439 -24.31 -11.21 -4.69
CA PRO A 439 -25.04 -12.33 -4.14
C PRO A 439 -25.77 -11.91 -2.85
N TYR A 440 -27.01 -12.33 -2.67
CA TYR A 440 -27.82 -11.95 -1.52
C TYR A 440 -27.13 -12.28 -0.18
N GLU A 441 -26.41 -13.38 -0.14
CA GLU A 441 -25.67 -13.88 1.02
C GLU A 441 -24.66 -12.86 1.56
N PHE A 442 -24.01 -12.09 0.66
CA PHE A 442 -23.01 -11.08 1.04
C PHE A 442 -23.62 -9.76 1.53
N MET A 443 -24.95 -9.61 1.48
CA MET A 443 -25.62 -8.50 2.15
C MET A 443 -25.45 -8.58 3.68
N ALA A 444 -25.28 -9.79 4.26
CA ALA A 444 -25.01 -9.98 5.68
C ALA A 444 -23.67 -9.37 6.15
N ASN A 445 -22.71 -9.23 5.23
CA ASN A 445 -21.37 -8.72 5.55
C ASN A 445 -21.28 -7.18 5.53
N GLN A 446 -22.31 -6.51 5.00
CA GLN A 446 -22.22 -5.07 4.70
C GLN A 446 -22.10 -4.20 5.96
N LYS A 447 -22.66 -4.65 7.10
CA LYS A 447 -22.49 -3.94 8.37
C LYS A 447 -21.05 -3.99 8.88
N ALA A 448 -20.42 -5.16 8.83
CA ALA A 448 -19.03 -5.31 9.27
C ALA A 448 -18.06 -4.56 8.35
N LEU A 449 -18.28 -4.60 7.02
CA LEU A 449 -17.49 -3.83 6.05
C LEU A 449 -17.65 -2.31 6.25
N ARG A 450 -18.87 -1.83 6.57
CA ARG A 450 -19.12 -0.42 6.85
C ARG A 450 -18.43 0.04 8.15
N LEU A 451 -18.52 -0.75 9.21
CA LEU A 451 -17.92 -0.43 10.49
C LEU A 451 -16.38 -0.46 10.44
N ASN A 452 -15.83 -1.28 9.58
CA ASN A 452 -14.38 -1.47 9.37
C ASN A 452 -13.58 -1.49 10.68
N ALA A 453 -14.03 -2.28 11.64
CA ALA A 453 -13.44 -2.32 12.99
C ALA A 453 -11.98 -2.81 12.91
N GLU A 454 -11.07 -2.07 13.55
CA GLU A 454 -9.66 -2.45 13.66
C GLU A 454 -9.49 -3.85 14.25
N SER A 455 -8.52 -4.59 13.76
CA SER A 455 -8.21 -5.97 14.19
C SER A 455 -9.31 -7.00 13.92
N ALA A 456 -10.36 -6.66 13.17
CA ALA A 456 -11.31 -7.65 12.68
C ALA A 456 -10.73 -8.40 11.47
N GLU A 457 -11.07 -9.70 11.38
CA GLU A 457 -10.61 -10.52 10.26
C GLU A 457 -11.13 -9.99 8.91
N HIS A 458 -10.30 -10.14 7.87
CA HIS A 458 -10.68 -9.80 6.51
C HIS A 458 -11.90 -10.59 6.06
N ILE A 459 -12.86 -9.90 5.42
CA ILE A 459 -14.10 -10.50 4.94
C ILE A 459 -13.96 -10.82 3.45
N TYR A 460 -14.17 -12.10 3.11
CA TYR A 460 -14.18 -12.56 1.73
C TYR A 460 -15.59 -12.46 1.12
N GLY A 461 -15.64 -11.98 -0.11
CA GLY A 461 -16.87 -11.81 -0.88
C GLY A 461 -16.82 -12.58 -2.21
N VAL A 462 -16.97 -11.89 -3.35
CA VAL A 462 -16.79 -12.48 -4.68
C VAL A 462 -15.29 -12.54 -5.00
N ASP A 463 -14.59 -13.49 -4.41
CA ASP A 463 -13.13 -13.55 -4.34
C ASP A 463 -12.47 -14.46 -5.40
N SER A 464 -13.25 -15.22 -6.16
CA SER A 464 -12.73 -16.09 -7.23
C SER A 464 -12.67 -15.38 -8.58
N SER A 465 -11.73 -15.82 -9.43
CA SER A 465 -11.66 -15.35 -10.81
C SER A 465 -12.92 -15.77 -11.59
N PRO A 466 -13.62 -14.84 -12.26
CA PRO A 466 -14.80 -15.17 -13.01
C PRO A 466 -14.49 -16.03 -14.24
N VAL A 467 -15.44 -16.90 -14.59
CA VAL A 467 -15.39 -17.72 -15.80
C VAL A 467 -16.65 -17.44 -16.62
N ALA A 468 -16.50 -17.16 -17.91
CA ALA A 468 -17.60 -16.92 -18.81
C ALA A 468 -17.89 -18.15 -19.67
N LEU A 469 -19.16 -18.51 -19.74
CA LEU A 469 -19.66 -19.41 -20.80
C LEU A 469 -19.95 -18.57 -22.04
N ILE A 470 -19.10 -18.70 -23.05
CA ILE A 470 -19.15 -17.94 -24.28
C ILE A 470 -19.91 -18.75 -25.35
N LYS A 471 -20.96 -18.18 -25.89
CA LYS A 471 -21.67 -18.72 -27.06
C LYS A 471 -21.36 -17.85 -28.27
N ASP A 472 -20.28 -18.19 -28.96
CA ASP A 472 -19.93 -17.57 -30.25
C ASP A 472 -20.53 -18.40 -31.39
N ALA A 473 -21.69 -17.97 -31.85
CA ALA A 473 -22.46 -18.68 -32.93
C ALA A 473 -21.67 -18.72 -34.25
N ASN A 474 -20.87 -17.73 -34.54
CA ASN A 474 -20.12 -17.58 -35.78
C ASN A 474 -18.65 -18.05 -35.68
N ARG A 475 -18.21 -18.42 -34.51
CA ARG A 475 -16.80 -18.81 -34.21
C ARG A 475 -15.75 -17.80 -34.70
N ASN A 476 -16.10 -16.52 -34.66
CA ASN A 476 -15.23 -15.43 -35.11
C ASN A 476 -14.53 -14.69 -33.97
N GLY A 477 -14.67 -15.15 -32.75
CA GLY A 477 -14.08 -14.55 -31.57
C GLY A 477 -14.75 -13.28 -31.06
N VAL A 478 -15.93 -12.98 -31.60
CA VAL A 478 -16.78 -11.86 -31.22
C VAL A 478 -18.04 -12.40 -30.55
N LEU A 479 -18.34 -11.90 -29.34
CA LEU A 479 -19.49 -12.34 -28.51
C LEU A 479 -20.77 -11.62 -28.89
#